data_23df5c583aa80ad73c1ee0e3bacdc0b7
#
_entry.id   23df5c583aa80ad73c1ee0e3bacdc0b7
#
_cell.length_a   1.000
_cell.length_b   1.000
_cell.length_c   1.000
_cell.angle_alpha   90.00
_cell.angle_beta   90.00
_cell.angle_gamma   90.00
#
_symmetry.space_group_name_H-M   'P 1'
#
loop_
_entity.id
_entity.type
_entity.pdbx_description
1 polymer ?
#
loop_
_entity_poly.entity_id
_entity_poly.type
_entity_poly.pdbx_seq_one_letter_code
_entity_poly.pdbx_strand_id
1 'polypeptide(L)'
;MLMIGISMTFEVKASVYQFNFNSIDGKEINLKDFKGKPIFIVNTASLCGFTYQYSDIETLHQKYKKDGLIIIGIPSNDFGNQELSSNQKVKEFCAINFDISFILTEITKIKGEKGHPFFRWVKKEAGFLAFPKWNFYKFLINKEGLLVKWYASTTRPNSNKIK
;
A
#
# COMPACT_ATOMS: atom_id res chain seq x y z
N MET A 1 -31.88 42.40 -13.78
CA MET A 1 -30.72 42.14 -12.94
C MET A 1 -30.64 40.62 -12.76
N LEU A 2 -29.79 39.94 -13.56
CA LEU A 2 -29.71 38.48 -13.58
C LEU A 2 -28.67 38.04 -12.54
N MET A 3 -29.12 37.37 -11.48
CA MET A 3 -28.19 36.76 -10.51
C MET A 3 -27.69 35.44 -11.09
N ILE A 4 -26.43 35.39 -11.48
CA ILE A 4 -25.74 34.14 -11.85
C ILE A 4 -25.28 33.48 -10.55
N GLY A 5 -26.02 32.46 -10.13
CA GLY A 5 -25.61 31.61 -9.00
C GLY A 5 -24.43 30.76 -9.42
N ILE A 6 -23.23 31.04 -8.88
CA ILE A 6 -22.05 30.17 -9.02
C ILE A 6 -22.27 28.99 -8.10
N SER A 7 -22.65 27.85 -8.68
CA SER A 7 -22.67 26.55 -7.97
C SER A 7 -21.24 26.10 -7.79
N MET A 8 -20.69 26.27 -6.58
CA MET A 8 -19.45 25.62 -6.18
C MET A 8 -19.69 24.12 -5.98
N THR A 9 -19.37 23.32 -7.00
CA THR A 9 -19.29 21.87 -6.83
C THR A 9 -18.05 21.57 -6.03
N PHE A 10 -18.20 21.19 -4.76
CA PHE A 10 -17.12 20.61 -3.98
C PHE A 10 -16.82 19.22 -4.56
N GLU A 11 -15.71 19.08 -5.26
CA GLU A 11 -15.20 17.79 -5.69
C GLU A 11 -14.76 17.01 -4.44
N VAL A 12 -15.57 16.04 -4.01
CA VAL A 12 -15.21 15.15 -2.90
C VAL A 12 -14.06 14.27 -3.37
N LYS A 13 -12.88 14.52 -2.85
CA LYS A 13 -11.69 13.73 -3.15
C LYS A 13 -11.92 12.26 -2.78
N ALA A 14 -11.77 11.37 -3.74
CA ALA A 14 -11.97 9.93 -3.50
C ALA A 14 -10.98 9.42 -2.45
N SER A 15 -11.48 8.75 -1.42
CA SER A 15 -10.65 8.22 -0.33
C SER A 15 -10.30 6.76 -0.55
N VAL A 16 -9.24 6.30 0.12
CA VAL A 16 -8.79 4.91 0.13
C VAL A 16 -9.83 3.95 0.73
N TYR A 17 -10.77 4.46 1.52
CA TYR A 17 -11.76 3.67 2.27
C TYR A 17 -12.79 2.94 1.39
N GLN A 18 -12.80 3.18 0.09
CA GLN A 18 -13.61 2.44 -0.87
C GLN A 18 -13.01 1.09 -1.27
N PHE A 19 -11.75 0.80 -0.88
CA PHE A 19 -11.06 -0.42 -1.27
C PHE A 19 -11.02 -1.45 -0.15
N ASN A 20 -11.00 -2.72 -0.55
CA ASN A 20 -10.75 -3.87 0.29
C ASN A 20 -9.70 -4.76 -0.37
N PHE A 21 -9.06 -5.59 0.42
CA PHE A 21 -8.15 -6.64 0.00
C PHE A 21 -8.55 -7.95 0.70
N ASN A 22 -7.98 -9.06 0.28
CA ASN A 22 -7.97 -10.26 1.09
C ASN A 22 -6.61 -10.37 1.79
N SER A 23 -6.61 -10.76 3.06
CA SER A 23 -5.39 -11.06 3.78
C SER A 23 -4.72 -12.30 3.20
N ILE A 24 -3.45 -12.51 3.53
CA ILE A 24 -2.71 -13.70 3.11
C ILE A 24 -3.35 -15.01 3.59
N ASP A 25 -4.20 -14.95 4.61
CA ASP A 25 -5.01 -16.07 5.13
C ASP A 25 -6.45 -16.11 4.55
N GLY A 26 -6.76 -15.28 3.56
CA GLY A 26 -8.05 -15.24 2.87
C GLY A 26 -9.17 -14.48 3.61
N LYS A 27 -8.86 -13.75 4.69
CA LYS A 27 -9.84 -12.90 5.37
C LYS A 27 -9.93 -11.53 4.71
N GLU A 28 -11.13 -10.97 4.62
CA GLU A 28 -11.32 -9.61 4.09
C GLU A 28 -10.64 -8.55 4.96
N ILE A 29 -9.93 -7.64 4.32
CA ILE A 29 -9.35 -6.42 4.89
C ILE A 29 -10.08 -5.24 4.26
N ASN A 30 -10.96 -4.61 5.01
CA ASN A 30 -11.68 -3.44 4.54
C ASN A 30 -10.98 -2.18 5.01
N LEU A 31 -10.49 -1.35 4.08
CA LEU A 31 -9.70 -0.17 4.46
C LEU A 31 -10.52 0.87 5.25
N LYS A 32 -11.85 0.86 5.14
CA LYS A 32 -12.72 1.72 5.97
C LYS A 32 -12.63 1.42 7.47
N ASP A 33 -12.21 0.20 7.84
CA ASP A 33 -12.07 -0.18 9.25
C ASP A 33 -10.89 0.53 9.92
N PHE A 34 -10.02 1.12 9.13
CA PHE A 34 -8.87 1.91 9.58
C PHE A 34 -9.10 3.42 9.55
N LYS A 35 -10.35 3.89 9.43
CA LYS A 35 -10.66 5.32 9.49
C LYS A 35 -10.05 5.97 10.74
N GLY A 36 -9.48 7.17 10.55
CA GLY A 36 -8.82 7.90 11.63
C GLY A 36 -7.39 7.46 11.94
N LYS A 37 -6.87 6.45 11.22
CA LYS A 37 -5.49 5.96 11.35
C LYS A 37 -4.69 6.22 10.06
N PRO A 38 -3.42 6.60 10.16
CA PRO A 38 -2.56 6.65 8.98
C PRO A 38 -2.30 5.23 8.48
N ILE A 39 -2.24 5.07 7.15
CA ILE A 39 -1.99 3.76 6.52
C ILE A 39 -0.76 3.88 5.62
N PHE A 40 0.16 2.92 5.73
CA PHE A 40 1.34 2.80 4.89
C PHE A 40 1.26 1.50 4.09
N ILE A 41 1.09 1.63 2.78
CA ILE A 41 0.93 0.50 1.87
C ILE A 41 2.20 0.33 1.04
N VAL A 42 2.66 -0.92 0.89
CA VAL A 42 3.87 -1.27 0.12
C VAL A 42 3.58 -2.47 -0.76
N ASN A 43 3.83 -2.38 -2.07
CA ASN A 43 3.83 -3.58 -2.90
C ASN A 43 5.16 -4.32 -2.76
N THR A 44 5.11 -5.61 -2.47
CA THR A 44 6.27 -6.40 -2.05
C THR A 44 6.55 -7.58 -2.98
N ALA A 45 7.74 -8.16 -2.84
CA ALA A 45 8.12 -9.43 -3.47
C ALA A 45 9.22 -10.12 -2.66
N SER A 46 9.19 -11.46 -2.61
CA SER A 46 10.11 -12.27 -1.79
C SER A 46 11.49 -12.47 -2.42
N LEU A 47 11.62 -12.34 -3.75
CA LEU A 47 12.84 -12.66 -4.50
C LEU A 47 13.42 -11.44 -5.24
N CYS A 48 13.24 -10.26 -4.68
CA CYS A 48 13.66 -8.99 -5.25
C CYS A 48 14.97 -8.50 -4.61
N GLY A 49 15.77 -7.73 -5.34
CA GLY A 49 16.93 -7.05 -4.76
C GLY A 49 16.59 -6.08 -3.62
N PHE A 50 15.34 -5.64 -3.53
CA PHE A 50 14.84 -4.78 -2.44
C PHE A 50 14.17 -5.54 -1.28
N THR A 51 14.16 -6.88 -1.29
CA THR A 51 13.48 -7.72 -0.28
C THR A 51 13.98 -7.46 1.14
N TYR A 52 15.22 -7.01 1.32
CA TYR A 52 15.76 -6.57 2.61
C TYR A 52 14.92 -5.46 3.27
N GLN A 53 14.15 -4.70 2.50
CA GLN A 53 13.27 -3.65 3.02
C GLN A 53 12.14 -4.18 3.90
N TYR A 54 11.83 -5.47 3.87
CA TYR A 54 10.91 -6.07 4.84
C TYR A 54 11.34 -5.81 6.29
N SER A 55 12.63 -5.90 6.60
CA SER A 55 13.16 -5.57 7.93
C SER A 55 12.94 -4.10 8.30
N ASP A 56 13.12 -3.19 7.34
CA ASP A 56 12.89 -1.76 7.56
C ASP A 56 11.40 -1.46 7.80
N ILE A 57 10.50 -2.16 7.06
CA ILE A 57 9.04 -2.03 7.21
C ILE A 57 8.60 -2.56 8.58
N GLU A 58 9.12 -3.72 9.01
CA GLU A 58 8.82 -4.28 10.33
C GLU A 58 9.31 -3.34 11.44
N THR A 59 10.51 -2.78 11.31
CA THR A 59 11.03 -1.78 12.25
C THR A 59 10.11 -0.56 12.34
N LEU A 60 9.62 -0.06 11.21
CA LEU A 60 8.66 1.04 11.15
C LEU A 60 7.34 0.66 11.84
N HIS A 61 6.85 -0.55 11.57
CA HIS A 61 5.64 -1.08 12.20
C HIS A 61 5.78 -1.15 13.73
N GLN A 62 6.83 -1.79 14.24
CA GLN A 62 7.05 -1.91 15.67
C GLN A 62 7.13 -0.55 16.36
N LYS A 63 7.75 0.44 15.71
CA LYS A 63 7.91 1.78 16.25
C LYS A 63 6.58 2.54 16.37
N TYR A 64 5.71 2.47 15.34
CA TYR A 64 4.54 3.34 15.24
C TYR A 64 3.18 2.62 15.41
N LYS A 65 3.14 1.29 15.56
CA LYS A 65 1.88 0.56 15.74
C LYS A 65 1.08 1.03 16.97
N LYS A 66 1.76 1.43 18.04
CA LYS A 66 1.11 1.97 19.25
C LYS A 66 0.53 3.37 19.01
N ASP A 67 1.07 4.13 18.06
CA ASP A 67 0.59 5.43 17.62
C ASP A 67 -0.52 5.31 16.56
N GLY A 68 -0.93 4.08 16.23
CA GLY A 68 -2.04 3.78 15.35
C GLY A 68 -1.68 3.62 13.87
N LEU A 69 -0.38 3.61 13.50
CA LEU A 69 0.02 3.34 12.10
C LEU A 69 -0.37 1.94 11.68
N ILE A 70 -1.12 1.84 10.60
CA ILE A 70 -1.43 0.57 9.91
C ILE A 70 -0.45 0.39 8.77
N ILE A 71 0.21 -0.78 8.71
CA ILE A 71 1.08 -1.14 7.58
C ILE A 71 0.47 -2.34 6.86
N ILE A 72 0.42 -2.27 5.52
CA ILE A 72 -0.10 -3.32 4.65
C ILE A 72 0.93 -3.60 3.55
N GLY A 73 1.48 -4.81 3.54
CA GLY A 73 2.29 -5.33 2.45
C GLY A 73 1.40 -6.04 1.43
N ILE A 74 1.61 -5.75 0.17
CA ILE A 74 0.86 -6.33 -0.96
C ILE A 74 1.85 -7.13 -1.82
N PRO A 75 1.98 -8.45 -1.60
CA PRO A 75 2.80 -9.31 -2.45
C PRO A 75 2.29 -9.30 -3.89
N SER A 76 3.19 -9.19 -4.87
CA SER A 76 2.82 -9.21 -6.28
C SER A 76 3.91 -9.83 -7.15
N ASN A 77 3.49 -10.59 -8.16
CA ASN A 77 4.38 -11.20 -9.13
C ASN A 77 4.49 -10.39 -10.44
N ASP A 78 3.91 -9.19 -10.49
CA ASP A 78 3.81 -8.40 -11.73
C ASP A 78 5.11 -7.69 -12.13
N PHE A 79 6.13 -7.70 -11.26
CA PHE A 79 7.41 -7.04 -11.50
C PHE A 79 8.55 -8.06 -11.46
N GLY A 80 8.92 -8.53 -12.66
CA GLY A 80 10.05 -9.45 -12.85
C GLY A 80 9.80 -10.88 -12.37
N ASN A 81 8.55 -11.30 -12.10
CA ASN A 81 8.20 -12.61 -11.56
C ASN A 81 8.98 -12.96 -10.28
N GLN A 82 9.13 -11.98 -9.39
CA GLN A 82 9.95 -12.07 -8.19
C GLN A 82 9.16 -12.42 -6.93
N GLU A 83 7.93 -12.92 -7.06
CA GLU A 83 7.16 -13.41 -5.92
C GLU A 83 7.04 -14.93 -5.95
N LEU A 84 6.91 -15.52 -4.76
CA LEU A 84 6.69 -16.96 -4.59
C LEU A 84 5.31 -17.39 -5.12
N SER A 85 5.18 -18.69 -5.43
CA SER A 85 4.05 -19.21 -6.20
C SER A 85 2.73 -19.35 -5.43
N SER A 86 2.74 -19.16 -4.10
CA SER A 86 1.52 -19.27 -3.27
C SER A 86 1.56 -18.38 -2.04
N ASN A 87 0.37 -17.99 -1.55
CA ASN A 87 0.22 -17.21 -0.32
C ASN A 87 0.89 -17.89 0.87
N GLN A 88 0.77 -19.21 0.99
CA GLN A 88 1.40 -19.96 2.08
C GLN A 88 2.92 -19.83 2.06
N LYS A 89 3.56 -19.96 0.89
CA LYS A 89 5.02 -19.79 0.76
C LYS A 89 5.46 -18.36 1.07
N VAL A 90 4.71 -17.35 0.65
CA VAL A 90 5.00 -15.95 0.97
C VAL A 90 4.91 -15.72 2.48
N LYS A 91 3.85 -16.21 3.11
CA LYS A 91 3.66 -16.10 4.57
C LYS A 91 4.81 -16.73 5.36
N GLU A 92 5.18 -17.97 5.00
CA GLU A 92 6.29 -18.69 5.64
C GLU A 92 7.62 -17.96 5.42
N PHE A 93 7.90 -17.51 4.20
CA PHE A 93 9.11 -16.76 3.88
C PHE A 93 9.23 -15.49 4.72
N CYS A 94 8.16 -14.71 4.82
CA CYS A 94 8.12 -13.47 5.58
C CYS A 94 8.29 -13.71 7.09
N ALA A 95 7.65 -14.76 7.63
CA ALA A 95 7.75 -15.12 9.04
C ALA A 95 9.17 -15.59 9.39
N ILE A 96 9.75 -16.51 8.61
CA ILE A 96 11.05 -17.13 8.90
C ILE A 96 12.21 -16.14 8.73
N ASN A 97 12.18 -15.33 7.67
CA ASN A 97 13.33 -14.48 7.32
C ASN A 97 13.28 -13.08 7.93
N PHE A 98 12.08 -12.56 8.27
CA PHE A 98 11.90 -11.16 8.68
C PHE A 98 11.04 -10.97 9.91
N ASP A 99 10.46 -12.04 10.46
CA ASP A 99 9.56 -12.01 11.63
C ASP A 99 8.45 -10.94 11.48
N ILE A 100 7.84 -10.89 10.29
CA ILE A 100 6.85 -9.85 9.94
C ILE A 100 5.60 -10.00 10.79
N SER A 101 5.16 -8.90 11.38
CA SER A 101 3.93 -8.81 12.19
C SER A 101 2.89 -7.83 11.65
N PHE A 102 3.21 -7.06 10.61
CA PHE A 102 2.24 -6.22 9.92
C PHE A 102 1.36 -7.03 8.96
N ILE A 103 0.29 -6.40 8.46
CA ILE A 103 -0.70 -7.05 7.59
C ILE A 103 -0.08 -7.38 6.23
N LEU A 104 -0.23 -8.63 5.77
CA LEU A 104 0.03 -9.03 4.39
C LEU A 104 -1.28 -9.39 3.70
N THR A 105 -1.45 -8.92 2.46
CA THR A 105 -2.52 -9.38 1.58
C THR A 105 -2.15 -10.69 0.88
N GLU A 106 -3.12 -11.37 0.29
CA GLU A 106 -2.85 -12.39 -0.72
C GLU A 106 -2.03 -11.81 -1.88
N ILE A 107 -1.40 -12.68 -2.67
CA ILE A 107 -0.68 -12.28 -3.89
C ILE A 107 -1.67 -11.56 -4.81
N THR A 108 -1.39 -10.29 -5.10
CA THR A 108 -2.33 -9.38 -5.74
C THR A 108 -1.81 -8.91 -7.10
N LYS A 109 -2.66 -8.89 -8.11
CA LYS A 109 -2.36 -8.27 -9.39
C LYS A 109 -2.39 -6.74 -9.28
N ILE A 110 -1.37 -6.09 -9.86
CA ILE A 110 -1.21 -4.63 -9.88
C ILE A 110 -1.43 -4.08 -11.29
N LYS A 111 -0.88 -4.76 -12.30
CA LYS A 111 -0.91 -4.32 -13.69
C LYS A 111 -2.12 -4.87 -14.47
N GLY A 112 -2.42 -4.17 -15.57
CA GLY A 112 -3.44 -4.58 -16.54
C GLY A 112 -4.88 -4.40 -16.05
N GLU A 113 -5.82 -4.91 -16.82
CA GLU A 113 -7.26 -4.77 -16.54
C GLU A 113 -7.69 -5.45 -15.24
N LYS A 114 -7.03 -6.58 -14.91
CA LYS A 114 -7.27 -7.32 -13.65
C LYS A 114 -6.48 -6.77 -12.47
N GLY A 115 -5.72 -5.68 -12.65
CA GLY A 115 -5.01 -5.02 -11.57
C GLY A 115 -5.97 -4.47 -10.52
N HIS A 116 -5.60 -4.60 -9.24
CA HIS A 116 -6.42 -4.14 -8.12
C HIS A 116 -6.75 -2.64 -8.26
N PRO A 117 -8.00 -2.22 -8.06
CA PRO A 117 -8.45 -0.84 -8.29
C PRO A 117 -7.73 0.21 -7.46
N PHE A 118 -7.18 -0.14 -6.30
CA PHE A 118 -6.34 0.74 -5.49
C PHE A 118 -5.19 1.37 -6.31
N PHE A 119 -4.50 0.60 -7.15
CA PHE A 119 -3.35 1.12 -7.92
C PHE A 119 -3.79 2.04 -9.05
N ARG A 120 -4.97 1.83 -9.64
CA ARG A 120 -5.56 2.79 -10.59
C ARG A 120 -5.93 4.11 -9.90
N TRP A 121 -6.47 4.02 -8.69
CA TRP A 121 -6.74 5.19 -7.86
C TRP A 121 -5.46 5.95 -7.52
N VAL A 122 -4.38 5.28 -7.11
CA VAL A 122 -3.07 5.91 -6.89
C VAL A 122 -2.61 6.69 -8.13
N LYS A 123 -2.73 6.09 -9.32
CA LYS A 123 -2.38 6.74 -10.59
C LYS A 123 -3.23 7.97 -10.84
N LYS A 124 -4.52 7.92 -10.52
CA LYS A 124 -5.45 9.05 -10.68
C LYS A 124 -5.12 10.19 -9.70
N GLU A 125 -4.85 9.87 -8.44
CA GLU A 125 -4.61 10.86 -7.38
C GLU A 125 -3.21 11.52 -7.46
N ALA A 126 -2.18 10.78 -7.86
CA ALA A 126 -0.78 11.23 -7.79
C ALA A 126 -0.02 11.14 -9.13
N GLY A 127 -0.70 10.79 -10.22
CA GLY A 127 -0.14 10.75 -11.55
C GLY A 127 0.56 9.44 -11.94
N PHE A 128 1.00 9.37 -13.18
CA PHE A 128 1.60 8.16 -13.77
C PHE A 128 2.86 7.67 -13.03
N LEU A 129 3.66 8.58 -12.50
CA LEU A 129 4.90 8.21 -11.79
C LEU A 129 4.63 7.54 -10.43
N ALA A 130 3.49 7.78 -9.82
CA ALA A 130 3.07 7.14 -8.58
C ALA A 130 2.61 5.69 -8.79
N PHE A 131 2.15 5.33 -10.00
CA PHE A 131 1.83 3.95 -10.34
C PHE A 131 3.10 3.10 -10.27
N PRO A 132 3.12 1.96 -9.55
CA PRO A 132 4.32 1.17 -9.35
C PRO A 132 5.02 0.79 -10.67
N LYS A 133 6.32 1.05 -10.74
CA LYS A 133 7.20 0.64 -11.86
C LYS A 133 8.02 -0.60 -11.47
N TRP A 134 8.11 -0.87 -10.18
CA TRP A 134 8.84 -2.00 -9.62
C TRP A 134 8.27 -2.41 -8.25
N ASN A 135 8.84 -3.44 -7.64
CA ASN A 135 8.54 -3.85 -6.29
C ASN A 135 8.97 -2.79 -5.25
N PHE A 136 8.36 -2.78 -4.10
CA PHE A 136 8.65 -1.87 -2.97
C PHE A 136 8.39 -0.38 -3.26
N TYR A 137 7.37 -0.05 -4.04
CA TYR A 137 6.74 1.27 -4.03
C TYR A 137 5.92 1.43 -2.74
N LYS A 138 5.91 2.62 -2.19
CA LYS A 138 5.27 2.92 -0.90
C LYS A 138 4.26 4.05 -1.09
N PHE A 139 3.16 3.95 -0.36
CA PHE A 139 2.04 4.90 -0.40
C PHE A 139 1.66 5.27 1.02
N LEU A 140 1.72 6.55 1.36
CA LEU A 140 1.31 7.07 2.64
C LEU A 140 -0.07 7.71 2.53
N ILE A 141 -1.01 7.20 3.31
CA ILE A 141 -2.38 7.65 3.40
C ILE A 141 -2.58 8.30 4.78
N ASN A 142 -3.17 9.49 4.82
CA ASN A 142 -3.46 10.19 6.05
C ASN A 142 -4.72 9.64 6.77
N LYS A 143 -5.04 10.20 7.94
CA LYS A 143 -6.18 9.79 8.77
C LYS A 143 -7.53 10.01 8.09
N GLU A 144 -7.60 10.89 7.11
CA GLU A 144 -8.79 11.19 6.29
C GLU A 144 -8.93 10.23 5.09
N GLY A 145 -7.98 9.31 4.90
CA GLY A 145 -7.98 8.36 3.80
C GLY A 145 -7.46 8.91 2.47
N LEU A 146 -6.75 10.02 2.48
CA LEU A 146 -6.19 10.65 1.30
C LEU A 146 -4.74 10.22 1.08
N LEU A 147 -4.36 9.95 -0.17
CA LEU A 147 -2.97 9.71 -0.55
C LEU A 147 -2.20 11.03 -0.44
N VAL A 148 -1.26 11.09 0.51
CA VAL A 148 -0.48 12.31 0.78
C VAL A 148 0.92 12.24 0.22
N LYS A 149 1.48 11.04 0.07
CA LYS A 149 2.83 10.85 -0.50
C LYS A 149 3.02 9.45 -1.04
N TRP A 150 3.91 9.33 -2.01
CA TRP A 150 4.39 8.05 -2.50
C TRP A 150 5.92 8.07 -2.63
N TYR A 151 6.53 6.89 -2.63
CA TYR A 151 7.98 6.72 -2.74
C TYR A 151 8.31 5.55 -3.65
N ALA A 152 9.32 5.74 -4.49
CA ALA A 152 9.83 4.68 -5.36
C ALA A 152 10.60 3.60 -4.55
N SER A 153 10.94 2.51 -5.21
CA SER A 153 11.62 1.34 -4.62
C SER A 153 12.89 1.70 -3.84
N THR A 154 13.67 2.66 -4.34
CA THR A 154 14.97 3.05 -3.78
C THR A 154 14.88 3.80 -2.45
N THR A 155 13.72 4.37 -2.11
CA THR A 155 13.54 5.05 -0.82
C THR A 155 13.30 4.00 0.27
N ARG A 156 14.23 3.85 1.20
CA ARG A 156 14.10 2.90 2.31
C ARG A 156 13.03 3.34 3.31
N PRO A 157 12.23 2.39 3.84
CA PRO A 157 11.16 2.70 4.81
C PRO A 157 11.66 3.37 6.09
N ASN A 158 12.87 3.07 6.53
CA ASN A 158 13.47 3.66 7.72
C ASN A 158 14.19 5.00 7.48
N SER A 159 14.16 5.53 6.25
CA SER A 159 14.80 6.80 5.91
C SER A 159 14.08 8.00 6.57
N ASN A 160 14.82 9.10 6.77
CA ASN A 160 14.25 10.36 7.30
C ASN A 160 13.19 10.99 6.37
N LYS A 161 13.09 10.53 5.14
CA LYS A 161 12.05 10.98 4.19
C LYS A 161 10.65 10.43 4.52
N ILE A 162 10.58 9.33 5.28
CA ILE A 162 9.32 8.62 5.62
C ILE A 162 8.96 8.82 7.10
N LYS A 163 9.93 9.08 7.96
CA LYS A 163 9.73 9.32 9.40
C LYS A 163 9.02 10.62 9.69
#